data_739b42a83b2657f324042213bf9a14db
#
_entry.id   739b42a83b2657f324042213bf9a14db
#
_cell.length_a   1.000
_cell.length_b   1.000
_cell.length_c   1.000
_cell.angle_alpha   90.00
_cell.angle_beta   90.00
_cell.angle_gamma   90.00
#
_symmetry.space_group_name_H-M   'P 1'
#
loop_
_entity.id
_entity.type
_entity.pdbx_description
1 polymer ?
#
loop_
_entity_poly.entity_id
_entity_poly.type
_entity_poly.pdbx_seq_one_letter_code
_entity_poly.pdbx_strand_id
1 'polypeptide(L)'
;MPRSPTPAGRALSLDVLGVAALAAGVAALLAALGPPGVDLAAHDYLRRLYLAHGLVLWDSRWYDGRIPFFSYSVLYYPLAAGIGNDPLSVVSIAVGAGAFDALVARRVGRRARAAGWVFAPLWGAVELSAADPFLLGAAFALVALVLWSTPGRPRWALAAGGVAAAAALASSSLAFLGLAFCIGGAALARALVAGERAGRPRLALARAAKAAVDGPTVVVGALVLCEVAVLRAFPLGGFYPFWWENLLEVLVAAGVGVALWPAGTPTGRALRAGALLYGALAVVAFVVPTDLGANLARLRDAALALGVLLGVMRQWRPRALCAVVLVGAAWWNLWPVVSEATAAPRAEATAAYWAPAVRWLAAHNRPDYRVEAVDTAGHWPADYLAGAGIPLVRGWFRQDDFPGNSLLYRPHLTAAAYRRWLRANGVDYVLLTDAPLDFSSVGEAALLRSGRSGLWPVWSEGPFQVFALPHPTPIVVGPHPAAVERAGLETLVVDVTGPGTYRLAVRPSAFWQASRGCLGRGASDGVPDLTLRVRRPGRVWLRVGLSWPAVVANLTGTTHWSCAGPSGRESRR
;
A
#
# COMPACT_ATOMS: atom_id res chain seq x y z
N MET A 1 -26.29 15.70 -37.01
CA MET A 1 -27.03 14.58 -36.43
C MET A 1 -26.02 13.48 -36.03
N PRO A 2 -25.95 13.03 -34.78
CA PRO A 2 -25.10 11.91 -34.42
C PRO A 2 -25.60 10.64 -35.12
N ARG A 3 -24.71 9.96 -35.84
CA ARG A 3 -25.02 8.69 -36.51
C ARG A 3 -25.43 7.66 -35.45
N SER A 4 -26.59 7.01 -35.63
CA SER A 4 -27.01 5.89 -34.79
C SER A 4 -25.91 4.81 -34.80
N PRO A 5 -25.56 4.23 -33.61
CA PRO A 5 -24.53 3.20 -33.55
C PRO A 5 -24.91 2.01 -34.44
N THR A 6 -23.93 1.51 -35.19
CA THR A 6 -24.12 0.32 -36.00
C THR A 6 -24.55 -0.88 -35.14
N PRO A 7 -25.26 -1.90 -35.65
CA PRO A 7 -25.63 -3.09 -34.87
C PRO A 7 -24.45 -3.75 -34.15
N ALA A 8 -23.27 -3.70 -34.78
CA ALA A 8 -22.03 -4.19 -34.20
C ALA A 8 -21.54 -3.32 -33.01
N GLY A 9 -21.77 -2.00 -33.04
CA GLY A 9 -21.45 -1.10 -31.93
C GLY A 9 -22.40 -1.26 -30.75
N ARG A 10 -23.70 -1.51 -31.01
CA ARG A 10 -24.68 -1.83 -29.96
C ARG A 10 -24.37 -3.13 -29.23
N ALA A 11 -24.00 -4.19 -29.96
CA ALA A 11 -23.63 -5.48 -29.39
C ALA A 11 -22.36 -5.38 -28.52
N LEU A 12 -21.38 -4.54 -28.92
CA LEU A 12 -20.16 -4.30 -28.11
C LEU A 12 -20.50 -3.58 -26.81
N SER A 13 -21.42 -2.58 -26.84
CA SER A 13 -21.81 -1.85 -25.62
C SER A 13 -22.59 -2.72 -24.64
N LEU A 14 -23.44 -3.64 -25.12
CA LEU A 14 -24.20 -4.56 -24.27
C LEU A 14 -23.30 -5.58 -23.56
N ASP A 15 -22.27 -6.11 -24.23
CA ASP A 15 -21.32 -7.02 -23.59
C ASP A 15 -20.51 -6.32 -22.49
N VAL A 16 -19.98 -5.12 -22.76
CA VAL A 16 -19.25 -4.31 -21.76
C VAL A 16 -20.12 -4.03 -20.54
N LEU A 17 -21.39 -3.69 -20.75
CA LEU A 17 -22.34 -3.47 -19.65
C LEU A 17 -22.66 -4.76 -18.90
N GLY A 18 -22.79 -5.89 -19.59
CA GLY A 18 -23.02 -7.21 -18.98
C GLY A 18 -21.86 -7.66 -18.10
N VAL A 19 -20.62 -7.49 -18.58
CA VAL A 19 -19.39 -7.80 -17.84
C VAL A 19 -19.27 -6.89 -16.61
N ALA A 20 -19.52 -5.58 -16.75
CA ALA A 20 -19.51 -4.63 -15.65
C ALA A 20 -20.59 -4.96 -14.60
N ALA A 21 -21.81 -5.27 -15.04
CA ALA A 21 -22.92 -5.61 -14.15
C ALA A 21 -22.67 -6.94 -13.40
N LEU A 22 -22.07 -7.95 -14.05
CA LEU A 22 -21.70 -9.19 -13.39
C LEU A 22 -20.64 -8.95 -12.30
N ALA A 23 -19.59 -8.19 -12.60
CA ALA A 23 -18.55 -7.88 -11.64
C ALA A 23 -19.11 -7.08 -10.45
N ALA A 24 -19.94 -6.06 -10.71
CA ALA A 24 -20.62 -5.28 -9.68
C ALA A 24 -21.55 -6.13 -8.83
N GLY A 25 -22.31 -7.05 -9.43
CA GLY A 25 -23.21 -7.95 -8.71
C GLY A 25 -22.48 -8.89 -7.76
N VAL A 26 -21.34 -9.46 -8.20
CA VAL A 26 -20.49 -10.29 -7.36
C VAL A 26 -19.90 -9.45 -6.21
N ALA A 27 -19.33 -8.28 -6.50
CA ALA A 27 -18.76 -7.39 -5.47
C ALA A 27 -19.82 -6.95 -4.46
N ALA A 28 -20.97 -6.49 -4.90
CA ALA A 28 -22.07 -6.08 -4.01
C ALA A 28 -22.59 -7.22 -3.14
N LEU A 29 -22.66 -8.45 -3.68
CA LEU A 29 -23.03 -9.63 -2.91
C LEU A 29 -21.99 -9.95 -1.83
N LEU A 30 -20.71 -9.85 -2.16
CA LEU A 30 -19.61 -10.13 -1.23
C LEU A 30 -19.46 -9.01 -0.18
N ALA A 31 -19.63 -7.74 -0.53
CA ALA A 31 -19.67 -6.64 0.41
C ALA A 31 -20.83 -6.82 1.43
N ALA A 32 -22.01 -7.27 0.97
CA ALA A 32 -23.17 -7.45 1.83
C ALA A 32 -23.13 -8.71 2.70
N LEU A 33 -22.61 -9.83 2.18
CA LEU A 33 -22.72 -11.16 2.78
C LEU A 33 -21.36 -11.80 3.09
N GLY A 34 -20.28 -11.29 2.51
CA GLY A 34 -18.92 -11.80 2.67
C GLY A 34 -18.32 -11.50 4.05
N PRO A 35 -17.19 -12.11 4.42
CA PRO A 35 -16.40 -11.68 5.55
C PRO A 35 -15.81 -10.28 5.28
N PRO A 36 -15.49 -9.51 6.32
CA PRO A 36 -14.79 -8.24 6.15
C PRO A 36 -13.40 -8.51 5.53
N GLY A 37 -13.03 -7.72 4.54
CA GLY A 37 -11.73 -7.84 3.89
C GLY A 37 -10.57 -7.46 4.82
N VAL A 38 -9.41 -8.07 4.59
CA VAL A 38 -8.22 -7.90 5.45
C VAL A 38 -7.74 -6.43 5.49
N ASP A 39 -7.88 -5.71 4.38
CA ASP A 39 -7.44 -4.30 4.29
C ASP A 39 -8.52 -3.31 4.80
N LEU A 40 -9.75 -3.79 5.12
CA LEU A 40 -10.91 -2.95 5.45
C LEU A 40 -10.67 -2.08 6.70
N ALA A 41 -10.07 -2.63 7.75
CA ALA A 41 -9.77 -1.90 8.98
C ALA A 41 -8.96 -0.61 8.72
N ALA A 42 -7.97 -0.68 7.81
CA ALA A 42 -7.19 0.49 7.44
C ALA A 42 -8.02 1.52 6.67
N HIS A 43 -8.87 1.07 5.74
CA HIS A 43 -9.66 1.99 4.93
C HIS A 43 -10.77 2.66 5.74
N ASP A 44 -11.37 1.95 6.68
CA ASP A 44 -12.34 2.51 7.63
C ASP A 44 -11.68 3.56 8.53
N TYR A 45 -10.51 3.25 9.09
CA TYR A 45 -9.76 4.20 9.90
C TYR A 45 -9.37 5.46 9.10
N LEU A 46 -8.72 5.30 7.95
CA LEU A 46 -8.24 6.43 7.14
C LEU A 46 -9.40 7.26 6.55
N ARG A 47 -10.53 6.62 6.21
CA ARG A 47 -11.74 7.33 5.82
C ARG A 47 -12.29 8.18 6.96
N ARG A 48 -12.39 7.62 8.18
CA ARG A 48 -12.80 8.38 9.37
C ARG A 48 -11.82 9.50 9.71
N LEU A 49 -10.52 9.25 9.59
CA LEU A 49 -9.48 10.26 9.77
C LEU A 49 -9.69 11.42 8.78
N TYR A 50 -9.95 11.12 7.51
CA TYR A 50 -10.24 12.13 6.50
C TYR A 50 -11.55 12.90 6.79
N LEU A 51 -12.60 12.21 7.19
CA LEU A 51 -13.88 12.85 7.56
C LEU A 51 -13.75 13.83 8.74
N ALA A 52 -12.89 13.47 9.72
CA ALA A 52 -12.70 14.29 10.92
C ALA A 52 -11.73 15.46 10.71
N HIS A 53 -10.71 15.31 9.88
CA HIS A 53 -9.56 16.23 9.82
C HIS A 53 -9.16 16.65 8.40
N GLY A 54 -9.74 16.08 7.35
CA GLY A 54 -9.30 16.27 5.97
C GLY A 54 -7.98 15.56 5.68
N LEU A 55 -7.21 16.09 4.73
CA LEU A 55 -5.86 15.60 4.42
C LEU A 55 -4.87 16.13 5.46
N VAL A 56 -4.51 15.28 6.43
CA VAL A 56 -3.47 15.59 7.42
C VAL A 56 -2.10 15.16 6.91
N LEU A 57 -1.06 15.88 7.33
CA LEU A 57 0.31 15.55 6.96
C LEU A 57 0.89 14.44 7.84
N TRP A 58 0.39 14.27 9.06
CA TRP A 58 0.93 13.35 10.04
C TRP A 58 -0.17 12.67 10.85
N ASP A 59 0.07 11.41 11.19
CA ASP A 59 -0.77 10.63 12.07
C ASP A 59 0.10 9.96 13.15
N SER A 60 0.02 10.47 14.39
CA SER A 60 0.75 9.95 15.54
C SER A 60 0.14 8.70 16.17
N ARG A 61 -1.00 8.23 15.67
CA ARG A 61 -1.73 7.10 16.27
C ARG A 61 -1.20 5.75 15.80
N TRP A 62 -0.44 5.71 14.68
CA TRP A 62 0.21 4.52 14.15
C TRP A 62 1.72 4.72 14.05
N TYR A 63 2.52 3.69 14.42
CA TYR A 63 3.96 3.59 14.16
C TYR A 63 4.80 4.75 14.70
N ASP A 64 4.45 5.24 15.88
CA ASP A 64 5.12 6.43 16.46
C ASP A 64 5.02 7.68 15.58
N GLY A 65 4.15 7.64 14.57
CA GLY A 65 3.89 8.68 13.60
C GLY A 65 4.24 8.31 12.15
N ARG A 66 3.36 8.68 11.22
CA ARG A 66 3.52 8.44 9.78
C ARG A 66 2.81 9.50 8.93
N ILE A 67 3.13 9.54 7.64
CA ILE A 67 2.42 10.35 6.64
C ILE A 67 1.28 9.49 6.06
N PRO A 68 0.00 9.78 6.35
CA PRO A 68 -1.07 8.82 6.06
C PRO A 68 -1.52 8.80 4.60
N PHE A 69 -1.60 9.96 3.92
CA PHE A 69 -2.25 10.05 2.61
C PHE A 69 -1.27 10.16 1.44
N PHE A 70 -0.28 11.05 1.52
CA PHE A 70 0.66 11.31 0.42
C PHE A 70 1.49 10.09 0.02
N SER A 71 1.70 9.19 0.93
CA SER A 71 2.46 7.97 0.73
C SER A 71 1.60 6.74 0.44
N TYR A 72 0.26 6.89 0.35
CA TYR A 72 -0.64 5.77 0.09
C TYR A 72 -1.70 6.11 -0.95
N SER A 73 -2.68 6.98 -0.63
CA SER A 73 -3.74 7.42 -1.55
C SER A 73 -4.21 8.81 -1.23
N VAL A 74 -4.12 9.69 -2.20
CA VAL A 74 -4.61 11.09 -2.08
C VAL A 74 -6.04 11.20 -2.58
N LEU A 75 -6.44 10.36 -3.56
CA LEU A 75 -7.74 10.47 -4.22
C LEU A 75 -8.82 9.57 -3.61
N TYR A 76 -8.47 8.40 -3.11
CA TYR A 76 -9.46 7.42 -2.64
C TYR A 76 -10.30 7.95 -1.48
N TYR A 77 -9.67 8.44 -0.40
CA TYR A 77 -10.37 8.81 0.83
C TYR A 77 -11.32 10.01 0.69
N PRO A 78 -11.01 11.07 -0.08
CA PRO A 78 -11.97 12.11 -0.44
C PRO A 78 -13.24 11.57 -1.11
N LEU A 79 -13.09 10.62 -2.04
CA LEU A 79 -14.23 9.99 -2.73
C LEU A 79 -15.00 9.06 -1.79
N ALA A 80 -14.31 8.21 -1.04
CA ALA A 80 -14.90 7.30 -0.06
C ALA A 80 -15.63 8.06 1.07
N ALA A 81 -15.15 9.24 1.45
CA ALA A 81 -15.85 10.11 2.41
C ALA A 81 -17.23 10.53 1.91
N GLY A 82 -17.39 10.72 0.58
CA GLY A 82 -18.65 11.12 -0.03
C GLY A 82 -19.67 9.99 -0.18
N ILE A 83 -19.22 8.78 -0.54
CA ILE A 83 -20.14 7.69 -0.92
C ILE A 83 -19.96 6.39 -0.12
N GLY A 84 -18.94 6.27 0.70
CA GLY A 84 -18.60 5.05 1.45
C GLY A 84 -17.55 4.19 0.75
N ASN A 85 -16.92 3.26 1.50
CA ASN A 85 -15.93 2.31 0.96
C ASN A 85 -16.60 1.32 0.01
N ASP A 86 -17.58 0.54 0.47
CA ASP A 86 -18.24 -0.51 -0.34
C ASP A 86 -18.87 0.03 -1.65
N PRO A 87 -19.66 1.12 -1.67
CA PRO A 87 -20.20 1.65 -2.92
C PRO A 87 -19.09 2.10 -3.90
N LEU A 88 -18.00 2.71 -3.39
CA LEU A 88 -16.88 3.14 -4.23
C LEU A 88 -16.14 1.94 -4.80
N SER A 89 -15.95 0.89 -4.00
CA SER A 89 -15.32 -0.36 -4.41
C SER A 89 -16.14 -1.04 -5.51
N VAL A 90 -17.45 -1.25 -5.30
CA VAL A 90 -18.36 -1.84 -6.30
C VAL A 90 -18.34 -1.08 -7.63
N VAL A 91 -18.38 0.27 -7.58
CA VAL A 91 -18.28 1.10 -8.79
C VAL A 91 -16.92 0.94 -9.47
N SER A 92 -15.84 0.92 -8.70
CA SER A 92 -14.47 0.74 -9.22
C SER A 92 -14.31 -0.62 -9.91
N ILE A 93 -14.83 -1.67 -9.30
CA ILE A 93 -14.85 -3.03 -9.85
C ILE A 93 -15.66 -3.07 -11.17
N ALA A 94 -16.85 -2.48 -11.19
CA ALA A 94 -17.69 -2.42 -12.39
C ALA A 94 -16.98 -1.71 -13.56
N VAL A 95 -16.43 -0.52 -13.28
CA VAL A 95 -15.70 0.28 -14.29
C VAL A 95 -14.46 -0.46 -14.77
N GLY A 96 -13.70 -1.07 -13.86
CA GLY A 96 -12.51 -1.87 -14.19
C GLY A 96 -12.83 -3.06 -15.10
N ALA A 97 -13.84 -3.84 -14.75
CA ALA A 97 -14.27 -5.01 -15.55
C ALA A 97 -14.78 -4.60 -16.94
N GLY A 98 -15.62 -3.59 -17.03
CA GLY A 98 -16.11 -3.05 -18.31
C GLY A 98 -14.98 -2.49 -19.18
N ALA A 99 -14.05 -1.76 -18.58
CA ALA A 99 -12.89 -1.23 -19.29
C ALA A 99 -11.95 -2.33 -19.79
N PHE A 100 -11.75 -3.41 -19.00
CA PHE A 100 -10.96 -4.56 -19.42
C PHE A 100 -11.59 -5.25 -20.64
N ASP A 101 -12.89 -5.54 -20.61
CA ASP A 101 -13.59 -6.15 -21.75
C ASP A 101 -13.51 -5.27 -23.01
N ALA A 102 -13.75 -3.95 -22.86
CA ALA A 102 -13.63 -3.01 -23.97
C ALA A 102 -12.20 -2.98 -24.56
N LEU A 103 -11.17 -3.04 -23.72
CA LEU A 103 -9.77 -3.08 -24.13
C LEU A 103 -9.44 -4.35 -24.91
N VAL A 104 -9.84 -5.50 -24.39
CA VAL A 104 -9.63 -6.83 -25.01
C VAL A 104 -10.35 -6.92 -26.34
N ALA A 105 -11.59 -6.47 -26.41
CA ALA A 105 -12.37 -6.46 -27.66
C ALA A 105 -11.71 -5.59 -28.76
N ARG A 106 -11.09 -4.46 -28.38
CA ARG A 106 -10.39 -3.55 -29.31
C ARG A 106 -9.02 -4.08 -29.77
N ARG A 107 -8.27 -4.74 -28.85
CA ARG A 107 -6.87 -5.12 -29.12
C ARG A 107 -6.70 -6.53 -29.65
N VAL A 108 -7.58 -7.45 -29.28
CA VAL A 108 -7.50 -8.86 -29.63
C VAL A 108 -8.68 -9.28 -30.52
N GLY A 109 -9.80 -8.60 -30.40
CA GLY A 109 -11.00 -8.83 -31.20
C GLY A 109 -12.08 -9.61 -30.46
N ARG A 110 -13.25 -9.77 -31.13
CA ARG A 110 -14.45 -10.33 -30.53
C ARG A 110 -14.31 -11.75 -29.97
N ARG A 111 -13.40 -12.56 -30.54
CA ARG A 111 -13.16 -13.95 -30.06
C ARG A 111 -12.56 -14.00 -28.66
N ALA A 112 -11.98 -12.90 -28.18
CA ALA A 112 -11.34 -12.80 -26.86
C ALA A 112 -12.31 -12.36 -25.74
N ARG A 113 -13.60 -12.15 -26.00
CA ARG A 113 -14.61 -11.75 -25.03
C ARG A 113 -14.74 -12.72 -23.84
N ALA A 114 -14.46 -14.00 -24.06
CA ALA A 114 -14.42 -14.98 -22.98
C ALA A 114 -13.49 -14.51 -21.83
N ALA A 115 -12.43 -13.75 -22.13
CA ALA A 115 -11.56 -13.21 -21.09
C ALA A 115 -12.26 -12.17 -20.22
N GLY A 116 -13.10 -11.29 -20.78
CA GLY A 116 -13.90 -10.32 -20.02
C GLY A 116 -14.91 -11.00 -19.08
N TRP A 117 -15.65 -11.98 -19.60
CA TRP A 117 -16.61 -12.74 -18.80
C TRP A 117 -15.98 -13.60 -17.70
N VAL A 118 -14.75 -14.11 -17.91
CA VAL A 118 -13.99 -14.81 -16.88
C VAL A 118 -13.40 -13.81 -15.86
N PHE A 119 -12.94 -12.66 -16.34
CA PHE A 119 -12.39 -11.61 -15.47
C PHE A 119 -13.45 -11.05 -14.51
N ALA A 120 -14.69 -10.85 -14.97
CA ALA A 120 -15.73 -10.18 -14.18
C ALA A 120 -15.99 -10.81 -12.80
N PRO A 121 -16.27 -12.10 -12.64
CA PRO A 121 -16.52 -12.69 -11.32
C PRO A 121 -15.26 -12.71 -10.45
N LEU A 122 -14.07 -12.90 -11.04
CA LEU A 122 -12.82 -12.93 -10.31
C LEU A 122 -12.43 -11.53 -9.81
N TRP A 123 -12.62 -10.52 -10.67
CA TRP A 123 -12.40 -9.14 -10.30
C TRP A 123 -13.42 -8.67 -9.25
N GLY A 124 -14.67 -9.14 -9.35
CA GLY A 124 -15.67 -8.95 -8.32
C GLY A 124 -15.29 -9.59 -6.98
N ALA A 125 -14.62 -10.75 -7.02
CA ALA A 125 -14.17 -11.44 -5.81
C ALA A 125 -12.99 -10.75 -5.09
N VAL A 126 -12.27 -9.84 -5.74
CA VAL A 126 -11.21 -9.03 -5.09
C VAL A 126 -11.80 -8.12 -4.00
N GLU A 127 -13.12 -7.89 -3.99
CA GLU A 127 -13.84 -7.24 -2.89
C GLU A 127 -13.53 -7.86 -1.53
N LEU A 128 -13.33 -9.17 -1.45
CA LEU A 128 -12.98 -9.87 -0.21
C LEU A 128 -11.63 -9.44 0.40
N SER A 129 -10.74 -8.85 -0.39
CA SER A 129 -9.48 -8.31 0.14
C SER A 129 -9.62 -6.88 0.65
N ALA A 130 -10.71 -6.18 0.30
CA ALA A 130 -10.90 -4.75 0.52
C ALA A 130 -9.70 -3.89 0.06
N ALA A 131 -9.06 -4.29 -1.05
CA ALA A 131 -7.94 -3.53 -1.62
C ALA A 131 -8.43 -2.27 -2.37
N ASP A 132 -9.31 -1.50 -1.76
CA ASP A 132 -10.15 -0.47 -2.37
C ASP A 132 -9.40 0.62 -3.16
N PRO A 133 -8.32 1.26 -2.63
CA PRO A 133 -7.55 2.22 -3.42
C PRO A 133 -6.90 1.60 -4.65
N PHE A 134 -6.50 0.32 -4.57
CA PHE A 134 -5.97 -0.42 -5.71
C PHE A 134 -7.05 -0.67 -6.76
N LEU A 135 -8.26 -1.05 -6.36
CA LEU A 135 -9.40 -1.26 -7.27
C LEU A 135 -9.76 0.02 -8.03
N LEU A 136 -9.82 1.15 -7.32
CA LEU A 136 -10.06 2.47 -7.94
C LEU A 136 -8.94 2.84 -8.92
N GLY A 137 -7.70 2.68 -8.49
CA GLY A 137 -6.52 2.94 -9.33
C GLY A 137 -6.48 2.06 -10.58
N ALA A 138 -6.80 0.77 -10.45
CA ALA A 138 -6.86 -0.18 -11.58
C ALA A 138 -8.00 0.16 -12.56
N ALA A 139 -9.17 0.60 -12.05
CA ALA A 139 -10.25 1.08 -12.90
C ALA A 139 -9.80 2.26 -13.77
N PHE A 140 -9.17 3.28 -13.17
CA PHE A 140 -8.62 4.41 -13.91
C PHE A 140 -7.50 4.01 -14.88
N ALA A 141 -6.61 3.10 -14.49
CA ALA A 141 -5.55 2.58 -15.36
C ALA A 141 -6.12 1.89 -16.61
N LEU A 142 -7.14 1.04 -16.43
CA LEU A 142 -7.82 0.38 -17.54
C LEU A 142 -8.59 1.37 -18.43
N VAL A 143 -9.23 2.37 -17.86
CA VAL A 143 -9.87 3.46 -18.62
C VAL A 143 -8.84 4.23 -19.44
N ALA A 144 -7.66 4.55 -18.88
CA ALA A 144 -6.57 5.19 -19.63
C ALA A 144 -6.14 4.35 -20.84
N LEU A 145 -5.97 3.03 -20.66
CA LEU A 145 -5.64 2.11 -21.74
C LEU A 145 -6.72 2.04 -22.83
N VAL A 146 -8.00 2.06 -22.45
CA VAL A 146 -9.13 2.11 -23.39
C VAL A 146 -9.10 3.40 -24.20
N LEU A 147 -8.94 4.55 -23.55
CA LEU A 147 -8.87 5.86 -24.20
C LEU A 147 -7.68 5.93 -25.17
N TRP A 148 -6.49 5.51 -24.76
CA TRP A 148 -5.30 5.48 -25.60
C TRP A 148 -5.35 4.40 -26.71
N SER A 149 -6.29 3.47 -26.64
CA SER A 149 -6.54 2.49 -27.70
C SER A 149 -7.53 2.99 -28.76
N THR A 150 -8.08 4.20 -28.63
CA THR A 150 -8.99 4.80 -29.62
C THR A 150 -8.29 4.96 -30.96
N PRO A 151 -8.92 4.55 -32.09
CA PRO A 151 -8.35 4.69 -33.41
C PRO A 151 -7.99 6.14 -33.73
N GLY A 152 -6.83 6.34 -34.37
CA GLY A 152 -6.32 7.69 -34.69
C GLY A 152 -5.79 8.50 -33.50
N ARG A 153 -5.99 8.06 -32.27
CA ARG A 153 -5.59 8.73 -31.03
C ARG A 153 -5.82 10.25 -31.06
N PRO A 154 -7.07 10.72 -31.13
CA PRO A 154 -7.36 12.13 -31.15
C PRO A 154 -6.83 12.81 -29.87
N ARG A 155 -6.51 14.10 -29.94
CA ARG A 155 -5.91 14.83 -28.80
C ARG A 155 -6.73 14.73 -27.51
N TRP A 156 -8.06 14.72 -27.63
CA TRP A 156 -8.94 14.55 -26.46
C TRP A 156 -8.74 13.19 -25.79
N ALA A 157 -8.53 12.09 -26.55
CA ALA A 157 -8.33 10.75 -25.99
C ALA A 157 -6.95 10.64 -25.31
N LEU A 158 -5.93 11.34 -25.84
CA LEU A 158 -4.63 11.44 -25.19
C LEU A 158 -4.75 12.20 -23.86
N ALA A 159 -5.41 13.36 -23.84
CA ALA A 159 -5.60 14.17 -22.64
C ALA A 159 -6.46 13.46 -21.58
N ALA A 160 -7.64 12.93 -21.96
CA ALA A 160 -8.51 12.21 -21.04
C ALA A 160 -7.85 10.93 -20.48
N GLY A 161 -7.08 10.20 -21.31
CA GLY A 161 -6.28 9.06 -20.84
C GLY A 161 -5.16 9.50 -19.90
N GLY A 162 -4.56 10.69 -20.11
CA GLY A 162 -3.60 11.29 -19.18
C GLY A 162 -4.21 11.63 -17.81
N VAL A 163 -5.41 12.22 -17.81
CA VAL A 163 -6.17 12.48 -16.56
C VAL A 163 -6.49 11.17 -15.84
N ALA A 164 -6.96 10.16 -16.56
CA ALA A 164 -7.22 8.84 -15.97
C ALA A 164 -5.94 8.20 -15.42
N ALA A 165 -4.80 8.31 -16.11
CA ALA A 165 -3.52 7.81 -15.61
C ALA A 165 -3.04 8.55 -14.34
N ALA A 166 -3.23 9.87 -14.27
CA ALA A 166 -2.94 10.66 -13.07
C ALA A 166 -3.89 10.28 -11.92
N ALA A 167 -5.18 10.05 -12.21
CA ALA A 167 -6.12 9.57 -11.22
C ALA A 167 -5.78 8.14 -10.72
N ALA A 168 -5.28 7.27 -11.60
CA ALA A 168 -4.77 5.95 -11.21
C ALA A 168 -3.61 6.08 -10.21
N LEU A 169 -2.63 6.96 -10.49
CA LEU A 169 -1.51 7.24 -9.59
C LEU A 169 -2.00 7.81 -8.25
N ALA A 170 -2.85 8.82 -8.28
CA ALA A 170 -3.39 9.45 -7.06
C ALA A 170 -4.25 8.50 -6.21
N SER A 171 -4.78 7.43 -6.81
CA SER A 171 -5.53 6.38 -6.11
C SER A 171 -4.61 5.30 -5.57
N SER A 172 -3.67 4.80 -6.38
CA SER A 172 -2.77 3.70 -6.00
C SER A 172 -1.53 3.65 -6.89
N SER A 173 -0.36 3.85 -6.29
CA SER A 173 0.94 3.71 -6.97
C SER A 173 1.14 2.30 -7.54
N LEU A 174 0.62 1.26 -6.87
CA LEU A 174 0.70 -0.13 -7.35
C LEU A 174 -0.15 -0.36 -8.62
N ALA A 175 -1.38 0.18 -8.65
CA ALA A 175 -2.23 0.09 -9.84
C ALA A 175 -1.64 0.88 -11.02
N PHE A 176 -1.08 2.05 -10.75
CA PHE A 176 -0.36 2.85 -11.73
C PHE A 176 0.88 2.12 -12.26
N LEU A 177 1.59 1.38 -11.42
CA LEU A 177 2.71 0.53 -11.84
C LEU A 177 2.28 -0.53 -12.88
N GLY A 178 1.09 -1.14 -12.69
CA GLY A 178 0.48 -2.02 -13.70
C GLY A 178 0.27 -1.32 -15.06
N LEU A 179 -0.21 -0.08 -15.05
CA LEU A 179 -0.32 0.76 -16.24
C LEU A 179 1.06 1.02 -16.87
N ALA A 180 2.06 1.33 -16.04
CA ALA A 180 3.43 1.59 -16.49
C ALA A 180 4.05 0.35 -17.17
N PHE A 181 3.78 -0.87 -16.67
CA PHE A 181 4.20 -2.10 -17.36
C PHE A 181 3.52 -2.27 -18.73
N CYS A 182 2.24 -1.96 -18.84
CA CYS A 182 1.53 -2.05 -20.11
C CYS A 182 2.11 -1.08 -21.16
N ILE A 183 2.32 0.17 -20.77
CA ILE A 183 2.84 1.22 -21.66
C ILE A 183 4.33 1.02 -21.93
N GLY A 184 5.13 0.71 -20.90
CA GLY A 184 6.56 0.40 -21.03
C GLY A 184 6.81 -0.83 -21.90
N GLY A 185 6.02 -1.90 -21.70
CA GLY A 185 6.07 -3.10 -22.55
C GLY A 185 5.74 -2.80 -24.02
N ALA A 186 4.74 -1.97 -24.28
CA ALA A 186 4.42 -1.54 -25.63
C ALA A 186 5.54 -0.67 -26.24
N ALA A 187 6.13 0.22 -25.46
CA ALA A 187 7.28 1.05 -25.88
C ALA A 187 8.51 0.19 -26.19
N LEU A 188 8.85 -0.75 -25.30
CA LEU A 188 9.96 -1.68 -25.49
C LEU A 188 9.75 -2.56 -26.73
N ALA A 189 8.55 -3.09 -26.92
CA ALA A 189 8.24 -3.90 -28.11
C ALA A 189 8.40 -3.10 -29.42
N ARG A 190 7.98 -1.82 -29.45
CA ARG A 190 8.20 -0.94 -30.61
C ARG A 190 9.69 -0.67 -30.84
N ALA A 191 10.44 -0.41 -29.77
CA ALA A 191 11.87 -0.17 -29.83
C ALA A 191 12.64 -1.36 -30.43
N LEU A 192 12.35 -2.57 -29.93
CA LEU A 192 12.99 -3.80 -30.41
C LEU A 192 12.73 -4.03 -31.93
N VAL A 193 11.48 -3.92 -32.37
CA VAL A 193 11.11 -4.06 -33.79
C VAL A 193 11.78 -3.01 -34.68
N ALA A 194 11.90 -1.78 -34.20
CA ALA A 194 12.53 -0.71 -34.95
C ALA A 194 14.07 -0.88 -35.03
N GLY A 195 14.67 -1.40 -33.94
CA GLY A 195 16.09 -1.71 -33.89
C GLY A 195 16.48 -2.85 -34.83
N GLU A 196 15.72 -3.95 -34.84
CA GLU A 196 15.94 -5.09 -35.77
C GLU A 196 15.92 -4.69 -37.23
N ARG A 197 15.07 -3.73 -37.61
CA ARG A 197 14.96 -3.23 -38.99
C ARG A 197 16.06 -2.28 -39.42
N ALA A 198 16.93 -1.87 -38.53
CA ALA A 198 17.88 -0.76 -38.83
C ALA A 198 19.18 -1.19 -39.50
N GLY A 199 19.61 -2.43 -39.40
CA GLY A 199 20.80 -3.00 -40.09
C GLY A 199 22.16 -2.48 -39.65
N ARG A 200 22.24 -1.33 -38.95
CA ARG A 200 23.48 -0.71 -38.42
C ARG A 200 23.31 -0.33 -36.94
N PRO A 201 24.28 -0.64 -36.03
CA PRO A 201 24.10 -0.48 -34.58
C PRO A 201 23.72 0.94 -34.12
N ARG A 202 24.39 1.98 -34.64
CA ARG A 202 24.12 3.39 -34.27
C ARG A 202 22.74 3.86 -34.74
N LEU A 203 22.31 3.45 -35.93
CA LEU A 203 20.98 3.74 -36.49
C LEU A 203 19.92 2.93 -35.78
N ALA A 204 20.22 1.71 -35.33
CA ALA A 204 19.32 0.88 -34.55
C ALA A 204 18.93 1.54 -33.22
N LEU A 205 19.89 2.08 -32.46
CA LEU A 205 19.65 2.77 -31.21
C LEU A 205 18.75 4.02 -31.38
N ALA A 206 19.09 4.86 -32.35
CA ALA A 206 18.31 6.09 -32.63
C ALA A 206 16.87 5.79 -33.09
N ARG A 207 16.68 4.78 -33.93
CA ARG A 207 15.34 4.35 -34.37
C ARG A 207 14.54 3.69 -33.24
N ALA A 208 15.19 2.88 -32.44
CA ALA A 208 14.57 2.27 -31.25
C ALA A 208 14.10 3.33 -30.25
N ALA A 209 14.95 4.31 -29.92
CA ALA A 209 14.60 5.41 -29.03
C ALA A 209 13.41 6.22 -29.57
N LYS A 210 13.44 6.59 -30.87
CA LYS A 210 12.32 7.32 -31.51
C LYS A 210 11.02 6.49 -31.51
N ALA A 211 11.09 5.17 -31.75
CA ALA A 211 9.95 4.29 -31.80
C ALA A 211 9.35 4.01 -30.40
N ALA A 212 10.16 4.08 -29.35
CA ALA A 212 9.70 3.93 -27.97
C ALA A 212 8.79 5.09 -27.55
N VAL A 213 9.05 6.30 -28.04
CA VAL A 213 8.36 7.53 -27.59
C VAL A 213 7.07 7.74 -28.36
N ASP A 214 5.95 7.72 -27.63
CA ASP A 214 4.65 8.20 -28.08
C ASP A 214 3.94 8.96 -26.95
N GLY A 215 2.78 9.57 -27.22
CA GLY A 215 2.06 10.38 -26.24
C GLY A 215 1.82 9.66 -24.90
N PRO A 216 1.25 8.44 -24.87
CA PRO A 216 1.10 7.67 -23.63
C PRO A 216 2.41 7.42 -22.89
N THR A 217 3.49 7.09 -23.59
CA THR A 217 4.81 6.85 -22.97
C THR A 217 5.36 8.11 -22.31
N VAL A 218 5.20 9.28 -22.93
CA VAL A 218 5.61 10.57 -22.34
C VAL A 218 4.79 10.88 -21.08
N VAL A 219 3.46 10.71 -21.14
CA VAL A 219 2.58 10.95 -19.98
C VAL A 219 2.95 10.03 -18.81
N VAL A 220 3.07 8.73 -19.06
CA VAL A 220 3.42 7.76 -18.00
C VAL A 220 4.82 8.05 -17.46
N GLY A 221 5.79 8.36 -18.31
CA GLY A 221 7.14 8.74 -17.87
C GLY A 221 7.16 9.99 -16.97
N ALA A 222 6.38 11.03 -17.32
CA ALA A 222 6.24 12.21 -16.49
C ALA A 222 5.58 11.90 -15.13
N LEU A 223 4.55 11.06 -15.12
CA LEU A 223 3.89 10.62 -13.88
C LEU A 223 4.80 9.75 -13.01
N VAL A 224 5.64 8.89 -13.59
CA VAL A 224 6.68 8.14 -12.84
C VAL A 224 7.66 9.09 -12.16
N LEU A 225 8.12 10.13 -12.88
CA LEU A 225 9.01 11.14 -12.30
C LEU A 225 8.32 11.93 -11.18
N CYS A 226 7.03 12.25 -11.35
CA CYS A 226 6.21 12.88 -10.30
C CYS A 226 6.12 12.00 -9.06
N GLU A 227 5.83 10.71 -9.23
CA GLU A 227 5.76 9.75 -8.11
C GLU A 227 7.08 9.63 -7.36
N VAL A 228 8.19 9.49 -8.08
CA VAL A 228 9.54 9.46 -7.47
C VAL A 228 9.79 10.74 -6.68
N ALA A 229 9.37 11.89 -7.18
CA ALA A 229 9.51 13.16 -6.47
C ALA A 229 8.63 13.20 -5.21
N VAL A 230 7.38 12.73 -5.28
CA VAL A 230 6.47 12.67 -4.12
C VAL A 230 7.02 11.72 -3.04
N LEU A 231 7.42 10.51 -3.41
CA LEU A 231 7.97 9.54 -2.45
C LEU A 231 9.29 10.04 -1.82
N ARG A 232 10.10 10.80 -2.55
CA ARG A 232 11.29 11.45 -1.99
C ARG A 232 10.96 12.64 -1.10
N ALA A 233 9.96 13.45 -1.48
CA ALA A 233 9.52 14.59 -0.69
C ALA A 233 8.89 14.16 0.64
N PHE A 234 8.13 13.05 0.64
CA PHE A 234 7.37 12.51 1.76
C PHE A 234 7.80 11.06 2.09
N PRO A 235 9.02 10.84 2.56
CA PRO A 235 9.54 9.49 2.80
C PRO A 235 8.81 8.79 3.93
N LEU A 236 8.41 7.53 3.71
CA LEU A 236 7.83 6.65 4.73
C LEU A 236 8.90 6.12 5.70
N GLY A 237 10.07 5.78 5.19
CA GLY A 237 11.22 5.35 5.99
C GLY A 237 11.25 3.87 6.37
N GLY A 238 10.40 3.05 5.77
CA GLY A 238 10.37 1.60 5.95
C GLY A 238 10.57 0.84 4.63
N PHE A 239 10.30 -0.45 4.66
CA PHE A 239 10.27 -1.31 3.47
C PHE A 239 9.34 -2.50 3.68
N TYR A 240 8.85 -3.11 2.57
CA TYR A 240 8.08 -4.34 2.65
C TYR A 240 8.95 -5.52 2.25
N PRO A 241 9.13 -6.56 3.09
CA PRO A 241 9.92 -7.72 2.73
C PRO A 241 9.39 -8.40 1.47
N PHE A 242 10.31 -8.84 0.61
CA PHE A 242 9.98 -9.63 -0.57
C PHE A 242 10.60 -11.02 -0.40
N TRP A 243 9.77 -12.01 -0.06
CA TRP A 243 10.24 -13.36 0.19
C TRP A 243 10.56 -14.07 -1.12
N TRP A 244 11.46 -15.04 -1.07
CA TRP A 244 11.90 -15.78 -2.26
C TRP A 244 10.76 -16.54 -2.95
N GLU A 245 9.74 -17.00 -2.21
CA GLU A 245 8.55 -17.65 -2.73
C GLU A 245 7.77 -16.71 -3.65
N ASN A 246 7.55 -15.48 -3.21
CA ASN A 246 6.86 -14.46 -4.02
C ASN A 246 7.67 -14.07 -5.26
N LEU A 247 9.02 -14.01 -5.14
CA LEU A 247 9.88 -13.79 -6.30
C LEU A 247 9.73 -14.93 -7.32
N LEU A 248 9.77 -16.19 -6.84
CA LEU A 248 9.62 -17.36 -7.71
C LEU A 248 8.27 -17.35 -8.44
N GLU A 249 7.18 -17.06 -7.74
CA GLU A 249 5.84 -16.93 -8.33
C GLU A 249 5.82 -15.89 -9.46
N VAL A 250 6.37 -14.69 -9.21
CA VAL A 250 6.45 -13.62 -10.21
C VAL A 250 7.30 -14.04 -11.40
N LEU A 251 8.46 -14.65 -11.17
CA LEU A 251 9.37 -15.08 -12.23
C LEU A 251 8.76 -16.21 -13.09
N VAL A 252 8.04 -17.16 -12.47
CA VAL A 252 7.31 -18.21 -13.19
C VAL A 252 6.22 -17.58 -14.06
N ALA A 253 5.40 -16.68 -13.52
CA ALA A 253 4.36 -15.99 -14.27
C ALA A 253 4.93 -15.15 -15.43
N ALA A 254 6.00 -14.39 -15.18
CA ALA A 254 6.69 -13.62 -16.21
C ALA A 254 7.31 -14.53 -17.28
N GLY A 255 7.97 -15.62 -16.87
CA GLY A 255 8.54 -16.63 -17.78
C GLY A 255 7.49 -17.30 -18.68
N VAL A 256 6.35 -17.70 -18.12
CA VAL A 256 5.19 -18.20 -18.87
C VAL A 256 4.71 -17.14 -19.87
N GLY A 257 4.57 -15.89 -19.46
CA GLY A 257 4.19 -14.78 -20.32
C GLY A 257 5.18 -14.56 -21.47
N VAL A 258 6.47 -14.53 -21.18
CA VAL A 258 7.53 -14.39 -22.21
C VAL A 258 7.55 -15.56 -23.19
N ALA A 259 7.41 -16.78 -22.69
CA ALA A 259 7.45 -17.98 -23.53
C ALA A 259 6.20 -18.13 -24.43
N LEU A 260 5.02 -17.88 -23.89
CA LEU A 260 3.76 -18.30 -24.51
C LEU A 260 3.01 -17.20 -25.27
N TRP A 261 3.17 -15.91 -24.94
CA TRP A 261 2.51 -14.83 -25.69
C TRP A 261 2.99 -14.81 -27.16
N PRO A 262 2.06 -14.72 -28.15
CA PRO A 262 2.41 -14.82 -29.58
C PRO A 262 3.30 -13.64 -30.03
N ALA A 263 4.54 -13.90 -30.45
CA ALA A 263 5.46 -12.86 -30.93
C ALA A 263 5.03 -12.24 -32.26
N GLY A 264 4.19 -12.91 -33.04
CA GLY A 264 3.71 -12.44 -34.36
C GLY A 264 2.74 -11.25 -34.29
N THR A 265 2.13 -10.97 -33.13
CA THR A 265 1.15 -9.89 -32.98
C THR A 265 1.71 -8.71 -32.18
N PRO A 266 1.32 -7.45 -32.48
CA PRO A 266 1.76 -6.28 -31.68
C PRO A 266 1.38 -6.41 -30.21
N THR A 267 0.16 -6.88 -29.90
CA THR A 267 -0.30 -7.09 -28.52
C THR A 267 0.52 -8.17 -27.81
N GLY A 268 0.79 -9.30 -28.45
CA GLY A 268 1.59 -10.37 -27.87
C GLY A 268 3.04 -9.93 -27.59
N ARG A 269 3.66 -9.15 -28.49
CA ARG A 269 4.99 -8.57 -28.25
C ARG A 269 4.98 -7.60 -27.07
N ALA A 270 3.96 -6.75 -26.97
CA ALA A 270 3.83 -5.82 -25.85
C ALA A 270 3.67 -6.53 -24.51
N LEU A 271 2.84 -7.61 -24.47
CA LEU A 271 2.64 -8.44 -23.28
C LEU A 271 3.94 -9.18 -22.87
N ARG A 272 4.67 -9.74 -23.84
CA ARG A 272 6.00 -10.36 -23.58
C ARG A 272 6.99 -9.36 -22.97
N ALA A 273 7.08 -8.17 -23.56
CA ALA A 273 7.96 -7.10 -23.07
C ALA A 273 7.52 -6.59 -21.69
N GLY A 274 6.22 -6.47 -21.44
CA GLY A 274 5.67 -6.15 -20.12
C GLY A 274 6.00 -7.22 -19.07
N ALA A 275 5.91 -8.50 -19.44
CA ALA A 275 6.31 -9.60 -18.56
C ALA A 275 7.81 -9.59 -18.22
N LEU A 276 8.67 -9.24 -19.18
CA LEU A 276 10.11 -9.05 -18.93
C LEU A 276 10.37 -7.90 -17.95
N LEU A 277 9.71 -6.76 -18.14
CA LEU A 277 9.83 -5.61 -17.24
C LEU A 277 9.33 -5.95 -15.82
N TYR A 278 8.23 -6.69 -15.72
CA TYR A 278 7.68 -7.16 -14.45
C TYR A 278 8.65 -8.08 -13.71
N GLY A 279 9.19 -9.10 -14.39
CA GLY A 279 10.19 -9.99 -13.81
C GLY A 279 11.49 -9.28 -13.42
N ALA A 280 11.96 -8.33 -14.25
CA ALA A 280 13.16 -7.54 -13.95
C ALA A 280 12.95 -6.66 -12.71
N LEU A 281 11.78 -5.99 -12.59
CA LEU A 281 11.48 -5.20 -11.39
C LEU A 281 11.35 -6.08 -10.14
N ALA A 282 10.78 -7.29 -10.26
CA ALA A 282 10.71 -8.23 -9.15
C ALA A 282 12.10 -8.62 -8.62
N VAL A 283 13.06 -8.87 -9.52
CA VAL A 283 14.46 -9.13 -9.13
C VAL A 283 15.07 -7.91 -8.42
N VAL A 284 14.83 -6.70 -8.94
CA VAL A 284 15.32 -5.46 -8.31
C VAL A 284 14.70 -5.28 -6.93
N ALA A 285 13.39 -5.46 -6.78
CA ALA A 285 12.68 -5.32 -5.52
C ALA A 285 13.07 -6.40 -4.49
N PHE A 286 13.55 -7.56 -4.94
CA PHE A 286 14.08 -8.61 -4.06
C PHE A 286 15.46 -8.26 -3.52
N VAL A 287 16.34 -7.69 -4.36
CA VAL A 287 17.72 -7.33 -3.98
C VAL A 287 17.78 -6.01 -3.21
N VAL A 288 16.91 -5.06 -3.59
CA VAL A 288 16.86 -3.72 -2.98
C VAL A 288 15.58 -3.60 -2.16
N PRO A 289 15.67 -3.44 -0.83
CA PRO A 289 14.49 -3.21 0.00
C PRO A 289 13.70 -1.97 -0.48
N THR A 290 12.42 -2.16 -0.76
CA THR A 290 11.52 -1.11 -1.23
C THR A 290 10.16 -1.21 -0.53
N ASP A 291 9.39 -0.13 -0.49
CA ASP A 291 8.03 -0.12 0.02
C ASP A 291 7.08 -1.02 -0.80
N LEU A 292 7.48 -1.31 -2.04
CA LEU A 292 6.72 -2.17 -2.96
C LEU A 292 6.75 -3.64 -2.51
N GLY A 293 7.94 -4.22 -2.31
CA GLY A 293 8.15 -5.57 -1.81
C GLY A 293 7.18 -6.61 -2.38
N ALA A 294 6.64 -7.45 -1.52
CA ALA A 294 5.68 -8.51 -1.87
C ALA A 294 4.36 -7.99 -2.48
N ASN A 295 4.04 -6.70 -2.36
CA ASN A 295 2.87 -6.13 -3.05
C ASN A 295 2.97 -6.24 -4.57
N LEU A 296 4.18 -6.40 -5.13
CA LEU A 296 4.36 -6.63 -6.56
C LEU A 296 3.63 -7.90 -7.03
N ALA A 297 3.46 -8.91 -6.17
CA ALA A 297 2.73 -10.13 -6.49
C ALA A 297 1.20 -9.90 -6.67
N ARG A 298 0.62 -8.80 -6.19
CA ARG A 298 -0.84 -8.50 -6.35
C ARG A 298 -1.28 -8.39 -7.82
N LEU A 299 -0.36 -8.21 -8.78
CA LEU A 299 -0.70 -8.25 -10.21
C LEU A 299 -1.19 -9.64 -10.69
N ARG A 300 -1.09 -10.68 -9.83
CA ARG A 300 -1.72 -12.01 -10.05
C ARG A 300 -3.23 -11.95 -10.23
N ASP A 301 -3.92 -10.93 -9.73
CA ASP A 301 -5.39 -10.84 -9.73
C ASP A 301 -6.01 -10.88 -11.15
N ALA A 302 -5.20 -10.63 -12.18
CA ALA A 302 -5.58 -10.79 -13.59
C ALA A 302 -5.13 -12.13 -14.22
N ALA A 303 -4.46 -13.02 -13.47
CA ALA A 303 -3.78 -14.19 -14.06
C ALA A 303 -4.71 -15.12 -14.84
N LEU A 304 -5.91 -15.40 -14.32
CA LEU A 304 -6.84 -16.31 -15.01
C LEU A 304 -7.41 -15.68 -16.29
N ALA A 305 -7.77 -14.38 -16.25
CA ALA A 305 -8.21 -13.68 -17.46
C ALA A 305 -7.11 -13.62 -18.53
N LEU A 306 -5.87 -13.37 -18.11
CA LEU A 306 -4.69 -13.43 -19.00
C LEU A 306 -4.43 -14.84 -19.51
N GLY A 307 -4.65 -15.89 -18.72
CA GLY A 307 -4.56 -17.29 -19.13
C GLY A 307 -5.62 -17.66 -20.20
N VAL A 308 -6.86 -17.23 -20.01
CA VAL A 308 -7.93 -17.39 -21.02
C VAL A 308 -7.58 -16.65 -22.31
N LEU A 309 -7.10 -15.39 -22.19
CA LEU A 309 -6.68 -14.60 -23.33
C LEU A 309 -5.53 -15.26 -24.10
N LEU A 310 -4.55 -15.82 -23.39
CA LEU A 310 -3.46 -16.61 -23.99
C LEU A 310 -4.01 -17.81 -24.76
N GLY A 311 -4.92 -18.58 -24.16
CA GLY A 311 -5.57 -19.71 -24.80
C GLY A 311 -6.26 -19.31 -26.10
N VAL A 312 -7.03 -18.23 -26.10
CA VAL A 312 -7.70 -17.68 -27.28
C VAL A 312 -6.69 -17.24 -28.35
N MET A 313 -5.64 -16.53 -28.00
CA MET A 313 -4.61 -16.06 -28.94
C MET A 313 -3.82 -17.22 -29.58
N ARG A 314 -3.63 -18.31 -28.86
CA ARG A 314 -3.00 -19.55 -29.36
C ARG A 314 -3.99 -20.51 -29.99
N GLN A 315 -5.25 -20.14 -30.11
CA GLN A 315 -6.31 -21.04 -30.62
C GLN A 315 -6.41 -22.38 -29.84
N TRP A 316 -6.14 -22.31 -28.52
CA TRP A 316 -6.16 -23.45 -27.59
C TRP A 316 -5.22 -24.60 -27.99
N ARG A 317 -4.08 -24.31 -28.59
CA ARG A 317 -3.09 -25.31 -29.03
C ARG A 317 -1.71 -25.07 -28.40
N PRO A 318 -1.00 -26.11 -27.91
CA PRO A 318 -1.55 -27.46 -27.63
C PRO A 318 -2.53 -27.43 -26.43
N ARG A 319 -3.54 -28.26 -26.46
CA ARG A 319 -4.62 -28.26 -25.42
C ARG A 319 -4.09 -28.52 -24.02
N ALA A 320 -3.16 -29.47 -23.86
CA ALA A 320 -2.57 -29.80 -22.56
C ALA A 320 -1.85 -28.58 -21.93
N LEU A 321 -1.05 -27.86 -22.71
CA LEU A 321 -0.36 -26.66 -22.24
C LEU A 321 -1.35 -25.56 -21.80
N CYS A 322 -2.38 -25.31 -22.61
CA CYS A 322 -3.42 -24.35 -22.26
C CYS A 322 -4.16 -24.75 -20.97
N ALA A 323 -4.46 -26.04 -20.80
CA ALA A 323 -5.08 -26.55 -19.58
C ALA A 323 -4.19 -26.35 -18.34
N VAL A 324 -2.90 -26.68 -18.42
CA VAL A 324 -1.95 -26.47 -17.32
C VAL A 324 -1.86 -24.99 -16.93
N VAL A 325 -1.73 -24.09 -17.92
CA VAL A 325 -1.69 -22.64 -17.66
C VAL A 325 -2.98 -22.15 -17.01
N LEU A 326 -4.13 -22.63 -17.47
CA LEU A 326 -5.42 -22.22 -16.90
C LEU A 326 -5.61 -22.74 -15.48
N VAL A 327 -5.24 -24.00 -15.20
CA VAL A 327 -5.32 -24.55 -13.83
C VAL A 327 -4.40 -23.79 -12.89
N GLY A 328 -3.15 -23.53 -13.30
CA GLY A 328 -2.21 -22.73 -12.50
C GLY A 328 -2.69 -21.29 -12.27
N ALA A 329 -3.23 -20.65 -13.31
CA ALA A 329 -3.78 -19.30 -13.20
C ALA A 329 -5.05 -19.27 -12.31
N ALA A 330 -5.92 -20.28 -12.42
CA ALA A 330 -7.10 -20.42 -11.56
C ALA A 330 -6.69 -20.59 -10.08
N TRP A 331 -5.74 -21.47 -9.80
CA TRP A 331 -5.19 -21.64 -8.46
C TRP A 331 -4.65 -20.34 -7.91
N TRP A 332 -3.81 -19.65 -8.66
CA TRP A 332 -3.18 -18.41 -8.23
C TRP A 332 -4.19 -17.27 -7.97
N ASN A 333 -5.27 -17.19 -8.75
CA ASN A 333 -6.35 -16.24 -8.53
C ASN A 333 -7.27 -16.61 -7.36
N LEU A 334 -7.66 -17.88 -7.24
CA LEU A 334 -8.71 -18.31 -6.31
C LEU A 334 -8.18 -18.55 -4.89
N TRP A 335 -6.93 -18.99 -4.76
CA TRP A 335 -6.38 -19.33 -3.43
C TRP A 335 -6.42 -18.16 -2.42
N PRO A 336 -6.02 -16.93 -2.75
CA PRO A 336 -6.14 -15.82 -1.81
C PRO A 336 -7.59 -15.56 -1.41
N VAL A 337 -8.52 -15.57 -2.37
CA VAL A 337 -9.95 -15.38 -2.11
C VAL A 337 -10.50 -16.43 -1.14
N VAL A 338 -10.15 -17.70 -1.35
CA VAL A 338 -10.57 -18.78 -0.46
C VAL A 338 -9.93 -18.65 0.93
N SER A 339 -8.65 -18.33 1.00
CA SER A 339 -7.94 -18.17 2.28
C SER A 339 -8.49 -16.99 3.09
N GLU A 340 -8.77 -15.87 2.46
CA GLU A 340 -9.37 -14.70 3.11
C GLU A 340 -10.81 -14.97 3.56
N ALA A 341 -11.62 -15.61 2.73
CA ALA A 341 -12.99 -15.98 3.09
C ALA A 341 -13.08 -16.96 4.29
N THR A 342 -12.03 -17.75 4.51
CA THR A 342 -11.99 -18.72 5.63
C THR A 342 -11.32 -18.19 6.89
N ALA A 343 -10.55 -17.09 6.81
CA ALA A 343 -9.70 -16.64 7.92
C ALA A 343 -10.38 -15.65 8.88
N ALA A 344 -11.43 -14.92 8.48
CA ALA A 344 -11.93 -13.78 9.26
C ALA A 344 -13.27 -14.03 9.97
N PRO A 345 -13.31 -14.10 11.32
CA PRO A 345 -14.55 -14.04 12.08
C PRO A 345 -15.13 -12.61 12.04
N ARG A 346 -16.42 -12.51 11.80
CA ARG A 346 -17.13 -11.22 11.73
C ARG A 346 -17.26 -10.49 13.08
N ALA A 347 -17.11 -11.16 14.20
CA ALA A 347 -17.32 -10.57 15.52
C ALA A 347 -16.34 -9.43 15.81
N GLU A 348 -15.07 -9.63 15.49
CA GLU A 348 -14.01 -8.62 15.73
C GLU A 348 -14.08 -7.39 14.80
N ALA A 349 -14.83 -7.47 13.71
CA ALA A 349 -15.04 -6.35 12.79
C ALA A 349 -16.06 -5.31 13.30
N THR A 350 -16.53 -5.46 14.54
CA THR A 350 -17.57 -4.58 15.09
C THR A 350 -17.05 -3.71 16.22
N ALA A 351 -17.50 -2.46 16.27
CA ALA A 351 -17.17 -1.55 17.38
C ALA A 351 -17.63 -2.09 18.76
N ALA A 352 -18.71 -2.87 18.80
CA ALA A 352 -19.21 -3.48 20.03
C ALA A 352 -18.20 -4.47 20.62
N TYR A 353 -17.50 -5.24 19.79
CA TYR A 353 -16.45 -6.15 20.25
C TYR A 353 -15.33 -5.38 20.96
N TRP A 354 -14.83 -4.28 20.37
CA TRP A 354 -13.70 -3.51 20.93
C TRP A 354 -14.07 -2.55 22.05
N ALA A 355 -15.37 -2.28 22.27
CA ALA A 355 -15.83 -1.29 23.25
C ALA A 355 -15.29 -1.48 24.67
N PRO A 356 -15.18 -2.71 25.25
CA PRO A 356 -14.59 -2.89 26.57
C PRO A 356 -13.12 -2.46 26.63
N ALA A 357 -12.30 -2.89 25.66
CA ALA A 357 -10.88 -2.55 25.59
C ALA A 357 -10.67 -1.05 25.39
N VAL A 358 -11.45 -0.43 24.48
CA VAL A 358 -11.41 1.03 24.24
C VAL A 358 -11.74 1.79 25.53
N ARG A 359 -12.81 1.43 26.25
CA ARG A 359 -13.18 2.12 27.51
C ARG A 359 -12.08 2.01 28.55
N TRP A 360 -11.53 0.80 28.74
CA TRP A 360 -10.49 0.61 29.74
C TRP A 360 -9.22 1.38 29.40
N LEU A 361 -8.72 1.25 28.17
CA LEU A 361 -7.51 1.94 27.72
C LEU A 361 -7.68 3.47 27.71
N ALA A 362 -8.82 3.99 27.28
CA ALA A 362 -9.09 5.43 27.33
C ALA A 362 -9.09 6.00 28.74
N ALA A 363 -9.47 5.20 29.74
CA ALA A 363 -9.48 5.61 31.15
C ALA A 363 -8.08 5.50 31.82
N HIS A 364 -7.20 4.63 31.34
CA HIS A 364 -5.93 4.30 32.01
C HIS A 364 -4.68 4.73 31.24
N ASN A 365 -4.76 4.87 29.88
CA ASN A 365 -3.61 5.29 29.10
C ASN A 365 -3.28 6.77 29.35
N ARG A 366 -2.01 7.06 29.60
CA ARG A 366 -1.51 8.40 29.86
C ARG A 366 -0.87 9.00 28.61
N PRO A 367 -0.87 10.33 28.41
CA PRO A 367 -0.24 10.97 27.25
C PRO A 367 1.25 10.67 27.08
N ASP A 368 1.93 10.30 28.17
CA ASP A 368 3.35 9.92 28.17
C ASP A 368 3.64 8.58 27.50
N TYR A 369 2.61 7.77 27.19
CA TYR A 369 2.78 6.39 26.77
C TYR A 369 1.89 6.03 25.59
N ARG A 370 2.27 4.93 24.94
CA ARG A 370 1.51 4.24 23.90
C ARG A 370 1.03 2.87 24.37
N VAL A 371 0.18 2.30 23.57
CA VAL A 371 -0.31 0.94 23.73
C VAL A 371 0.27 0.07 22.63
N GLU A 372 0.76 -1.11 22.98
CA GLU A 372 0.93 -2.20 22.02
C GLU A 372 -0.35 -3.01 21.98
N ALA A 373 -0.88 -3.25 20.80
CA ALA A 373 -1.99 -4.16 20.60
C ALA A 373 -1.51 -5.35 19.76
N VAL A 374 -1.59 -6.55 20.35
CA VAL A 374 -1.29 -7.80 19.64
C VAL A 374 -2.19 -7.89 18.42
N ASP A 375 -1.59 -7.86 17.22
CA ASP A 375 -2.33 -7.69 15.99
C ASP A 375 -3.17 -8.90 15.62
N THR A 376 -4.36 -8.67 15.09
CA THR A 376 -5.31 -9.69 14.64
C THR A 376 -5.25 -9.89 13.13
N ALA A 377 -5.77 -11.02 12.65
CA ALA A 377 -5.82 -11.33 11.21
C ALA A 377 -6.54 -10.25 10.39
N GLY A 378 -7.53 -9.56 10.98
CA GLY A 378 -8.25 -8.46 10.37
C GLY A 378 -7.68 -7.06 10.66
N HIS A 379 -6.60 -6.95 11.44
CA HIS A 379 -5.96 -5.68 11.84
C HIS A 379 -6.88 -4.67 12.55
N TRP A 380 -7.94 -5.13 13.17
CA TRP A 380 -8.97 -4.28 13.79
C TRP A 380 -8.48 -3.42 14.97
N PRO A 381 -7.44 -3.79 15.75
CA PRO A 381 -6.85 -2.88 16.72
C PRO A 381 -6.43 -1.54 16.09
N ALA A 382 -5.85 -1.58 14.88
CA ALA A 382 -5.42 -0.40 14.16
C ALA A 382 -6.57 0.55 13.81
N ASP A 383 -7.79 0.04 13.68
CA ASP A 383 -8.97 0.85 13.43
C ASP A 383 -9.62 1.36 14.74
N TYR A 384 -10.10 0.44 15.58
CA TYR A 384 -10.94 0.82 16.71
C TYR A 384 -10.17 1.52 17.82
N LEU A 385 -8.95 1.10 18.15
CA LEU A 385 -8.16 1.77 19.19
C LEU A 385 -7.61 3.12 18.68
N ALA A 386 -7.02 3.16 17.50
CA ALA A 386 -6.53 4.40 16.92
C ALA A 386 -7.67 5.39 16.65
N GLY A 387 -8.82 4.91 16.17
CA GLY A 387 -10.04 5.70 15.99
C GLY A 387 -10.57 6.33 17.28
N ALA A 388 -10.38 5.66 18.41
CA ALA A 388 -10.68 6.19 19.74
C ALA A 388 -9.62 7.14 20.30
N GLY A 389 -8.55 7.42 19.55
CA GLY A 389 -7.47 8.31 19.96
C GLY A 389 -6.38 7.66 20.78
N ILE A 390 -6.35 6.34 20.91
CA ILE A 390 -5.31 5.58 21.61
C ILE A 390 -4.12 5.42 20.67
N PRO A 391 -2.92 5.96 21.00
CA PRO A 391 -1.75 5.84 20.14
C PRO A 391 -1.16 4.43 20.23
N LEU A 392 -0.93 3.82 19.07
CA LEU A 392 -0.39 2.47 18.93
C LEU A 392 1.05 2.51 18.44
N VAL A 393 1.86 1.53 18.87
CA VAL A 393 3.21 1.30 18.33
C VAL A 393 3.13 0.74 16.92
N ARG A 394 2.12 -0.06 16.65
CA ARG A 394 1.87 -0.67 15.33
C ARG A 394 0.58 -0.14 14.72
N GLY A 395 0.40 -0.39 13.46
CA GLY A 395 -0.79 -0.09 12.70
C GLY A 395 -0.97 -1.15 11.61
N TRP A 396 -1.61 -0.78 10.51
CA TRP A 396 -1.88 -1.73 9.42
C TRP A 396 -0.73 -1.84 8.40
N PHE A 397 0.09 -0.80 8.20
CA PHE A 397 1.12 -0.79 7.15
C PHE A 397 2.36 -1.60 7.52
N ARG A 398 2.51 -2.82 6.99
CA ARG A 398 3.67 -3.68 7.24
C ARG A 398 5.01 -3.06 6.83
N GLN A 399 5.01 -2.15 5.86
CA GLN A 399 6.19 -1.41 5.45
C GLN A 399 6.80 -0.62 6.61
N ASP A 400 5.94 -0.12 7.51
CA ASP A 400 6.36 0.65 8.67
C ASP A 400 6.85 -0.23 9.84
N ASP A 401 6.57 -1.54 9.83
CA ASP A 401 7.12 -2.50 10.79
C ASP A 401 8.63 -2.72 10.60
N PHE A 402 9.18 -2.42 9.43
CA PHE A 402 10.59 -2.67 9.14
C PHE A 402 11.38 -1.36 9.02
N PRO A 403 12.58 -1.31 9.67
CA PRO A 403 13.20 -2.35 10.49
C PRO A 403 12.76 -2.38 11.95
N GLY A 404 12.06 -1.35 12.49
CA GLY A 404 11.83 -1.11 13.92
C GLY A 404 11.13 -2.24 14.68
N ASN A 405 10.10 -2.83 14.09
CA ASN A 405 9.28 -3.87 14.68
C ASN A 405 9.61 -5.29 14.17
N SER A 406 10.71 -5.44 13.42
CA SER A 406 11.12 -6.71 12.81
C SER A 406 11.34 -7.85 13.81
N LEU A 407 11.59 -7.54 15.08
CA LEU A 407 11.74 -8.56 16.12
C LEU A 407 10.47 -9.40 16.32
N LEU A 408 9.29 -8.83 16.09
CA LEU A 408 7.99 -9.52 16.26
C LEU A 408 7.78 -10.62 15.21
N TYR A 409 8.45 -10.51 14.07
CA TYR A 409 8.41 -11.50 12.98
C TYR A 409 9.36 -12.69 13.20
N ARG A 410 10.13 -12.70 14.30
CA ARG A 410 11.09 -13.78 14.57
C ARG A 410 10.38 -14.98 15.18
N PRO A 411 10.77 -16.22 14.82
CA PRO A 411 10.19 -17.44 15.38
C PRO A 411 10.31 -17.55 16.90
N HIS A 412 11.36 -16.93 17.47
CA HIS A 412 11.65 -16.97 18.91
C HIS A 412 11.80 -15.55 19.47
N LEU A 413 10.70 -15.05 20.04
CA LEU A 413 10.70 -13.78 20.73
C LEU A 413 11.06 -14.01 22.22
N THR A 414 12.17 -13.42 22.68
CA THR A 414 12.56 -13.49 24.08
C THR A 414 11.93 -12.40 24.91
N ALA A 415 11.54 -12.69 26.16
CA ALA A 415 10.98 -11.72 27.08
C ALA A 415 11.85 -10.46 27.28
N ALA A 416 13.18 -10.64 27.32
CA ALA A 416 14.12 -9.53 27.48
C ALA A 416 14.12 -8.61 26.25
N ALA A 417 14.16 -9.17 25.02
CA ALA A 417 14.11 -8.37 23.80
C ALA A 417 12.76 -7.65 23.65
N TYR A 418 11.67 -8.36 23.95
CA TYR A 418 10.32 -7.80 23.90
C TYR A 418 10.15 -6.60 24.86
N ARG A 419 10.54 -6.72 26.14
CA ARG A 419 10.47 -5.61 27.09
C ARG A 419 11.39 -4.43 26.71
N ARG A 420 12.57 -4.67 26.14
CA ARG A 420 13.42 -3.58 25.63
C ARG A 420 12.72 -2.83 24.50
N TRP A 421 12.14 -3.54 23.55
CA TRP A 421 11.39 -2.96 22.44
C TRP A 421 10.19 -2.15 22.91
N LEU A 422 9.38 -2.68 23.86
CA LEU A 422 8.27 -1.94 24.48
C LEU A 422 8.75 -0.62 25.13
N ARG A 423 9.85 -0.67 25.88
CA ARG A 423 10.43 0.53 26.49
C ARG A 423 10.96 1.52 25.46
N ALA A 424 11.60 1.05 24.40
CA ALA A 424 12.12 1.89 23.33
C ALA A 424 11.01 2.68 22.64
N ASN A 425 9.82 2.07 22.52
CA ASN A 425 8.64 2.67 21.87
C ASN A 425 7.71 3.45 22.84
N GLY A 426 8.04 3.56 24.13
CA GLY A 426 7.23 4.31 25.07
C GLY A 426 5.92 3.62 25.47
N VAL A 427 5.91 2.28 25.55
CA VAL A 427 4.72 1.48 25.89
C VAL A 427 4.60 1.29 27.39
N ASP A 428 3.37 1.41 27.92
CA ASP A 428 3.03 1.00 29.28
C ASP A 428 2.05 -0.19 29.32
N TYR A 429 1.14 -0.31 28.35
CA TYR A 429 0.17 -1.40 28.28
C TYR A 429 0.27 -2.19 26.99
N VAL A 430 0.04 -3.51 27.11
CA VAL A 430 -0.10 -4.44 25.99
C VAL A 430 -1.49 -5.07 26.05
N LEU A 431 -2.25 -4.95 24.96
CA LEU A 431 -3.57 -5.56 24.79
C LEU A 431 -3.44 -6.86 24.00
N LEU A 432 -3.99 -7.95 24.56
CA LEU A 432 -4.17 -9.24 23.89
C LEU A 432 -5.65 -9.54 23.77
N THR A 433 -6.06 -10.14 22.66
CA THR A 433 -7.42 -10.63 22.43
C THR A 433 -7.44 -12.11 22.04
N ASP A 434 -8.61 -12.76 22.16
CA ASP A 434 -8.84 -14.13 21.69
C ASP A 434 -9.14 -14.20 20.18
N ALA A 435 -9.24 -13.06 19.49
CA ALA A 435 -9.41 -13.01 18.04
C ALA A 435 -8.25 -13.73 17.30
N PRO A 436 -8.49 -14.27 16.10
CA PRO A 436 -7.44 -14.85 15.27
C PRO A 436 -6.29 -13.87 15.07
N LEU A 437 -5.08 -14.35 15.30
CA LEU A 437 -3.87 -13.53 15.28
C LEU A 437 -3.34 -13.35 13.86
N ASP A 438 -2.78 -12.17 13.59
CA ASP A 438 -1.87 -12.02 12.47
C ASP A 438 -0.61 -12.88 12.67
N PHE A 439 -0.03 -13.36 11.58
CA PHE A 439 1.15 -14.22 11.64
C PHE A 439 2.36 -13.54 12.32
N SER A 440 2.46 -12.22 12.26
CA SER A 440 3.52 -11.44 12.91
C SER A 440 3.36 -11.36 14.43
N SER A 441 2.17 -11.69 14.97
CA SER A 441 1.83 -11.55 16.39
C SER A 441 1.79 -12.88 17.15
N VAL A 442 1.99 -14.00 16.45
CA VAL A 442 1.93 -15.34 17.07
C VAL A 442 2.97 -15.51 18.17
N GLY A 443 4.21 -15.05 17.93
CA GLY A 443 5.30 -15.14 18.93
C GLY A 443 5.04 -14.27 20.16
N GLU A 444 4.49 -13.10 19.96
CA GLU A 444 4.11 -12.14 21.01
C GLU A 444 2.98 -12.70 21.90
N ALA A 445 1.88 -13.15 21.28
CA ALA A 445 0.77 -13.75 21.98
C ALA A 445 1.18 -15.00 22.78
N ALA A 446 2.02 -15.87 22.19
CA ALA A 446 2.55 -17.04 22.87
C ALA A 446 3.39 -16.66 24.11
N LEU A 447 4.21 -15.62 24.01
CA LEU A 447 5.00 -15.12 25.12
C LEU A 447 4.11 -14.57 26.25
N LEU A 448 3.06 -13.80 25.94
CA LEU A 448 2.10 -13.27 26.91
C LEU A 448 1.33 -14.39 27.58
N ARG A 449 0.72 -15.30 26.82
CA ARG A 449 -0.07 -16.44 27.33
C ARG A 449 0.74 -17.40 28.19
N SER A 450 2.04 -17.52 27.96
CA SER A 450 2.92 -18.37 28.76
C SER A 450 3.19 -17.84 30.18
N GLY A 451 2.83 -16.59 30.49
CA GLY A 451 3.17 -15.91 31.74
C GLY A 451 4.66 -15.58 31.90
N ARG A 452 5.51 -15.87 30.87
CA ARG A 452 6.98 -15.65 30.91
C ARG A 452 7.42 -14.32 30.31
N SER A 453 6.48 -13.49 29.86
CA SER A 453 6.80 -12.16 29.30
C SER A 453 7.45 -11.21 30.32
N GLY A 454 7.15 -11.40 31.62
CA GLY A 454 7.52 -10.51 32.70
C GLY A 454 6.68 -9.22 32.72
N LEU A 455 5.53 -9.21 32.04
CA LEU A 455 4.50 -8.19 32.17
C LEU A 455 3.46 -8.68 33.18
N TRP A 456 2.76 -7.75 33.83
CA TRP A 456 1.74 -8.07 34.84
C TRP A 456 0.34 -7.96 34.24
N PRO A 457 -0.52 -9.00 34.34
CA PRO A 457 -1.92 -8.87 33.96
C PRO A 457 -2.61 -7.89 34.93
N VAL A 458 -3.26 -6.86 34.39
CA VAL A 458 -3.89 -5.79 35.18
C VAL A 458 -5.39 -5.70 34.95
N TRP A 459 -5.89 -6.25 33.85
CA TRP A 459 -7.31 -6.26 33.55
C TRP A 459 -7.65 -7.39 32.58
N SER A 460 -8.88 -7.94 32.73
CA SER A 460 -9.45 -8.92 31.80
C SER A 460 -10.96 -8.76 31.77
N GLU A 461 -11.54 -8.68 30.58
CA GLU A 461 -13.00 -8.64 30.37
C GLU A 461 -13.31 -9.27 28.99
N GLY A 462 -14.17 -10.30 29.00
CA GLY A 462 -14.53 -11.04 27.80
C GLY A 462 -13.29 -11.62 27.09
N PRO A 463 -13.09 -11.32 25.81
CA PRO A 463 -11.96 -11.84 25.03
C PRO A 463 -10.64 -11.07 25.26
N PHE A 464 -10.62 -10.05 26.11
CA PHE A 464 -9.49 -9.15 26.26
C PHE A 464 -8.70 -9.38 27.54
N GLN A 465 -7.38 -9.22 27.44
CA GLN A 465 -6.45 -9.16 28.56
C GLN A 465 -5.50 -7.98 28.36
N VAL A 466 -5.28 -7.17 29.38
CA VAL A 466 -4.29 -6.09 29.36
C VAL A 466 -3.17 -6.41 30.33
N PHE A 467 -1.95 -6.25 29.86
CA PHE A 467 -0.73 -6.44 30.62
C PHE A 467 -0.01 -5.11 30.78
N ALA A 468 0.45 -4.81 32.00
CA ALA A 468 1.27 -3.65 32.31
C ALA A 468 2.76 -3.99 32.20
N LEU A 469 3.55 -3.12 31.59
CA LEU A 469 5.01 -3.23 31.52
C LEU A 469 5.62 -2.73 32.85
N PRO A 470 6.40 -3.54 33.59
CA PRO A 470 7.12 -3.07 34.75
C PRO A 470 8.16 -2.01 34.38
N HIS A 471 8.13 -0.88 35.08
CA HIS A 471 9.03 0.26 34.84
C HIS A 471 9.02 0.70 33.36
N PRO A 472 7.87 1.17 32.84
CA PRO A 472 7.77 1.64 31.47
C PRO A 472 8.63 2.90 31.28
N THR A 473 9.20 3.05 30.10
CA THR A 473 9.94 4.25 29.71
C THR A 473 8.99 5.19 28.99
N PRO A 474 8.82 6.44 29.41
CA PRO A 474 7.91 7.36 28.73
C PRO A 474 8.43 7.78 27.35
N ILE A 475 7.53 8.35 26.54
CA ILE A 475 7.85 8.87 25.20
C ILE A 475 9.00 9.89 25.28
N VAL A 476 9.06 10.71 26.33
CA VAL A 476 10.10 11.72 26.52
C VAL A 476 11.03 11.32 27.66
N VAL A 477 12.32 11.26 27.38
CA VAL A 477 13.38 10.94 28.36
C VAL A 477 14.55 11.90 28.18
N GLY A 478 15.10 12.41 29.28
CA GLY A 478 16.23 13.32 29.25
C GLY A 478 16.99 13.43 30.58
N PRO A 479 17.92 14.36 30.66
CA PRO A 479 18.75 14.57 31.88
C PRO A 479 17.96 15.12 33.07
N HIS A 480 16.80 15.73 32.81
CA HIS A 480 15.89 16.25 33.82
C HIS A 480 14.49 15.68 33.62
N PRO A 481 13.62 15.67 34.67
CA PRO A 481 12.24 15.22 34.53
C PRO A 481 11.53 15.93 33.39
N ALA A 482 10.77 15.16 32.61
CA ALA A 482 9.98 15.65 31.50
C ALA A 482 8.70 14.83 31.35
N ALA A 483 7.65 15.45 30.86
CA ALA A 483 6.35 14.80 30.64
C ALA A 483 5.70 15.28 29.33
N VAL A 484 4.89 14.42 28.73
CA VAL A 484 3.99 14.79 27.63
C VAL A 484 2.69 15.29 28.24
N GLU A 485 2.42 16.57 28.14
CA GLU A 485 1.15 17.16 28.60
C GLU A 485 -0.01 16.84 27.64
N ARG A 486 0.29 16.80 26.35
CA ARG A 486 -0.70 16.52 25.29
C ARG A 486 -0.05 15.84 24.09
N ALA A 487 -0.62 14.76 23.66
CA ALA A 487 -0.35 14.10 22.38
C ALA A 487 -1.58 14.25 21.46
N GLY A 488 -1.40 14.92 20.33
CA GLY A 488 -2.40 15.08 19.28
C GLY A 488 -1.96 14.36 17.99
N LEU A 489 -2.77 14.48 16.95
CA LEU A 489 -2.48 13.85 15.67
C LEU A 489 -1.17 14.36 15.03
N GLU A 490 -1.02 15.69 14.96
CA GLU A 490 0.14 16.39 14.36
C GLU A 490 0.93 17.19 15.39
N THR A 491 0.62 17.04 16.68
CA THR A 491 1.18 17.90 17.73
C THR A 491 1.59 17.09 18.96
N LEU A 492 2.68 17.51 19.61
CA LEU A 492 3.13 17.00 20.88
C LEU A 492 3.53 18.17 21.77
N VAL A 493 2.98 18.24 22.99
CA VAL A 493 3.33 19.26 23.98
C VAL A 493 4.12 18.58 25.08
N VAL A 494 5.37 19.02 25.25
CA VAL A 494 6.30 18.46 26.21
C VAL A 494 6.65 19.51 27.22
N ASP A 495 6.56 19.21 28.52
CA ASP A 495 7.12 20.02 29.58
C ASP A 495 8.45 19.43 30.05
N VAL A 496 9.48 20.28 30.15
CA VAL A 496 10.83 19.89 30.55
C VAL A 496 11.29 20.76 31.72
N THR A 497 11.82 20.16 32.79
CA THR A 497 12.17 20.87 34.02
C THR A 497 13.59 21.44 34.02
N GLY A 498 14.40 21.16 32.99
CA GLY A 498 15.77 21.65 32.90
C GLY A 498 16.32 21.70 31.47
N PRO A 499 17.49 22.36 31.27
CA PRO A 499 18.17 22.39 29.99
C PRO A 499 18.76 21.01 29.65
N GLY A 500 18.86 20.69 28.37
CA GLY A 500 19.48 19.43 27.93
C GLY A 500 18.98 18.93 26.60
N THR A 501 19.41 17.72 26.26
CA THR A 501 18.93 16.97 25.08
C THR A 501 18.02 15.84 25.55
N TYR A 502 16.79 15.86 25.06
CA TYR A 502 15.74 14.91 25.36
C TYR A 502 15.51 14.01 24.16
N ARG A 503 15.43 12.72 24.43
CA ARG A 503 14.94 11.72 23.46
C ARG A 503 13.42 11.76 23.46
N LEU A 504 12.83 11.73 22.28
CA LEU A 504 11.40 11.52 22.07
C LEU A 504 11.21 10.25 21.24
N ALA A 505 10.52 9.26 21.80
CA ALA A 505 10.14 8.05 21.10
C ALA A 505 9.04 8.36 20.07
N VAL A 506 9.35 9.18 19.07
CA VAL A 506 8.50 9.57 17.93
C VAL A 506 9.30 9.39 16.67
N ARG A 507 8.67 8.93 15.61
CA ARG A 507 9.34 8.77 14.31
C ARG A 507 9.91 10.11 13.83
N PRO A 508 11.20 10.18 13.52
CA PRO A 508 11.83 11.43 13.07
C PRO A 508 11.36 11.77 11.65
N SER A 509 11.02 13.05 11.45
CA SER A 509 10.66 13.61 10.15
C SER A 509 11.20 15.04 10.06
N ALA A 510 11.65 15.45 8.87
CA ALA A 510 12.08 16.82 8.60
C ALA A 510 10.92 17.83 8.71
N PHE A 511 9.68 17.36 8.78
CA PHE A 511 8.49 18.21 8.95
C PHE A 511 8.19 18.58 10.40
N TRP A 512 8.87 17.99 11.40
CA TRP A 512 8.75 18.42 12.79
C TRP A 512 9.33 19.80 13.02
N GLN A 513 8.58 20.64 13.72
CA GLN A 513 8.95 21.98 14.13
C GLN A 513 8.76 22.12 15.64
N ALA A 514 9.68 22.83 16.31
CA ALA A 514 9.61 23.10 17.74
C ALA A 514 9.42 24.60 17.98
N SER A 515 8.56 24.97 18.94
CA SER A 515 8.34 26.38 19.33
C SER A 515 9.58 27.01 19.91
N ARG A 516 10.50 26.21 20.49
CA ARG A 516 11.79 26.59 21.02
C ARG A 516 12.76 25.42 21.09
N GLY A 517 14.04 25.69 21.18
CA GLY A 517 15.06 24.65 21.08
C GLY A 517 15.35 24.26 19.65
N CYS A 518 15.96 23.12 19.46
CA CYS A 518 16.23 22.55 18.14
C CYS A 518 15.96 21.04 18.11
N LEU A 519 15.66 20.52 16.94
CA LEU A 519 15.36 19.09 16.69
C LEU A 519 16.51 18.42 15.97
N GLY A 520 16.75 17.15 16.30
CA GLY A 520 17.73 16.28 15.68
C GLY A 520 17.20 14.86 15.54
N ARG A 521 18.00 13.99 14.97
CA ARG A 521 17.71 12.55 14.84
C ARG A 521 18.57 11.76 15.81
N GLY A 522 17.98 10.77 16.48
CA GLY A 522 18.63 9.77 17.31
C GLY A 522 18.14 8.38 16.99
N ALA A 523 18.58 7.40 17.75
CA ALA A 523 18.06 6.04 17.73
C ALA A 523 18.22 5.40 19.12
N SER A 524 17.29 4.53 19.49
CA SER A 524 17.30 3.77 20.73
C SER A 524 16.94 2.31 20.43
N ASP A 525 17.82 1.37 20.79
CA ASP A 525 17.64 -0.08 20.50
C ASP A 525 17.29 -0.37 19.02
N GLY A 526 17.84 0.41 18.09
CA GLY A 526 17.57 0.27 16.65
C GLY A 526 16.29 0.95 16.15
N VAL A 527 15.51 1.56 17.06
CA VAL A 527 14.32 2.36 16.72
C VAL A 527 14.76 3.80 16.49
N PRO A 528 14.46 4.42 15.34
CA PRO A 528 14.76 5.82 15.09
C PRO A 528 13.93 6.74 15.99
N ASP A 529 14.59 7.71 16.63
CA ASP A 529 13.99 8.67 17.56
C ASP A 529 14.16 10.11 17.09
N LEU A 530 13.25 10.97 17.52
CA LEU A 530 13.42 12.41 17.46
C LEU A 530 14.19 12.88 18.70
N THR A 531 15.12 13.82 18.57
CA THR A 531 15.78 14.48 19.71
C THR A 531 15.42 15.95 19.78
N LEU A 532 15.17 16.43 21.00
CA LEU A 532 14.87 17.83 21.29
C LEU A 532 15.96 18.40 22.23
N ARG A 533 16.68 19.43 21.79
CA ARG A 533 17.65 20.14 22.62
C ARG A 533 17.08 21.46 23.04
N VAL A 534 16.99 21.69 24.36
CA VAL A 534 16.49 22.93 24.96
C VAL A 534 17.53 23.56 25.88
N ARG A 535 17.51 24.88 25.98
CA ARG A 535 18.44 25.66 26.82
C ARG A 535 17.83 26.13 28.15
N ARG A 536 16.50 26.08 28.28
CA ARG A 536 15.76 26.56 29.46
C ARG A 536 14.59 25.60 29.75
N PRO A 537 14.17 25.44 31.02
CA PRO A 537 13.01 24.65 31.39
C PRO A 537 11.70 25.25 30.85
N GLY A 538 10.63 24.44 30.88
CA GLY A 538 9.26 24.79 30.57
C GLY A 538 8.73 24.13 29.30
N ARG A 539 7.54 24.52 28.93
CA ARG A 539 6.72 23.89 27.86
C ARG A 539 7.29 24.13 26.47
N VAL A 540 7.34 23.07 25.66
CA VAL A 540 7.73 23.06 24.23
C VAL A 540 6.60 22.48 23.41
N TRP A 541 6.13 23.25 22.43
CA TRP A 541 5.17 22.78 21.44
C TRP A 541 5.93 22.23 20.25
N LEU A 542 5.66 20.97 19.91
CA LEU A 542 6.12 20.32 18.71
C LEU A 542 4.93 20.16 17.75
N ARG A 543 5.14 20.48 16.51
CA ARG A 543 4.11 20.34 15.46
C ARG A 543 4.72 19.80 14.18
N VAL A 544 4.02 18.91 13.51
CA VAL A 544 4.30 18.55 12.12
C VAL A 544 3.61 19.56 11.21
N GLY A 545 4.33 20.10 10.25
CA GLY A 545 3.78 21.06 9.30
C GLY A 545 4.56 21.08 8.00
N LEU A 546 3.85 21.27 6.90
CA LEU A 546 4.47 21.37 5.57
C LEU A 546 5.46 22.55 5.55
N SER A 547 6.67 22.24 5.17
CA SER A 547 7.79 23.19 5.10
C SER A 547 8.52 23.00 3.78
N TRP A 548 8.58 24.03 2.95
CA TRP A 548 9.32 23.99 1.67
C TRP A 548 10.80 23.65 1.86
N PRO A 549 11.53 24.22 2.86
CA PRO A 549 12.90 23.79 3.15
C PRO A 549 13.01 22.29 3.43
N ALA A 550 12.06 21.69 4.17
CA ALA A 550 12.05 20.25 4.44
C ALA A 550 11.78 19.43 3.17
N VAL A 551 10.84 19.85 2.32
CA VAL A 551 10.57 19.23 1.02
C VAL A 551 11.83 19.24 0.15
N VAL A 552 12.50 20.39 0.01
CA VAL A 552 13.73 20.52 -0.79
C VAL A 552 14.84 19.65 -0.21
N ALA A 553 15.01 19.65 1.13
CA ALA A 553 16.01 18.82 1.79
C ALA A 553 15.79 17.32 1.52
N ASN A 554 14.55 16.85 1.61
CA ASN A 554 14.19 15.47 1.31
C ASN A 554 14.45 15.12 -0.18
N LEU A 555 14.08 16.01 -1.11
CA LEU A 555 14.31 15.83 -2.54
C LEU A 555 15.81 15.76 -2.90
N THR A 556 16.63 16.57 -2.25
CA THR A 556 18.08 16.64 -2.51
C THR A 556 18.90 15.66 -1.67
N GLY A 557 18.27 14.96 -0.71
CA GLY A 557 18.95 14.05 0.22
C GLY A 557 19.83 14.79 1.24
N THR A 558 19.61 16.09 1.45
CA THR A 558 20.28 16.87 2.47
C THR A 558 19.54 16.78 3.80
N THR A 559 20.27 16.81 4.93
CA THR A 559 19.64 16.78 6.25
C THR A 559 19.17 18.18 6.65
N HIS A 560 17.92 18.30 7.07
CA HIS A 560 17.34 19.55 7.56
C HIS A 560 16.96 19.42 9.05
N TRP A 561 17.98 19.22 9.88
CA TRP A 561 17.79 19.19 11.34
C TRP A 561 18.20 20.52 11.93
N SER A 562 17.32 21.14 12.73
CA SER A 562 17.58 22.47 13.31
C SER A 562 18.71 22.47 14.37
N CYS A 563 19.09 21.28 14.91
CA CYS A 563 20.25 21.10 15.77
C CYS A 563 21.59 20.91 15.02
N ALA A 564 21.58 20.75 13.71
CA ALA A 564 22.80 20.65 12.94
C ALA A 564 23.46 22.02 12.85
N GLY A 565 24.49 22.26 13.68
CA GLY A 565 25.39 23.39 13.55
C GLY A 565 26.24 23.26 12.26
N PRO A 566 27.00 24.33 11.86
CA PRO A 566 27.73 24.41 10.60
C PRO A 566 28.95 23.48 10.47
N SER A 567 29.07 22.42 11.27
CA SER A 567 30.17 21.45 11.26
C SER A 567 29.70 20.03 11.46
N GLY A 568 29.12 19.43 10.43
CA GLY A 568 28.79 18.01 10.39
C GLY A 568 29.39 17.33 9.16
N ARG A 569 30.71 17.15 9.09
CA ARG A 569 31.30 16.03 8.35
C ARG A 569 31.08 14.78 9.19
N GLU A 570 29.96 14.11 9.01
CA GLU A 570 29.84 12.72 9.46
C GLU A 570 30.68 11.83 8.57
N SER A 571 31.69 11.20 9.19
CA SER A 571 32.49 10.13 8.60
C SER A 571 31.54 8.99 8.14
N ARG A 572 31.51 8.71 6.86
CA ARG A 572 31.05 7.43 6.32
C ARG A 572 31.96 6.33 6.88
N ARG A 573 31.43 5.48 7.73
CA ARG A 573 31.90 4.10 7.94
C ARG A 573 30.68 3.17 7.97
#